data_91e331a78374b3c6dbe72fbbb5f6bf88
#
_entry.id   91e331a78374b3c6dbe72fbbb5f6bf88
#
_cell.length_a   1.000
_cell.length_b   1.000
_cell.length_c   1.000
_cell.angle_alpha   90.00
_cell.angle_beta   90.00
_cell.angle_gamma   90.00
#
_symmetry.space_group_name_H-M   'P 1'
#
loop_
_entity.id
_entity.type
_entity.pdbx_description
1 polymer ?
#
loop_
_entity_poly.entity_id
_entity_poly.type
_entity_poly.pdbx_seq_one_letter_code
_entity_poly.pdbx_strand_id
1 'polypeptide(L)'
;AGGKIQTQQNICIFTDSSYFSTFYFYTELKTFLESRLNSLGYGLIVESMFNPRMTREQLGTFCQINSIKGVIILGDMAFEQIHLVFDLDIPVVTSGFYFCDRFTDCVMEDNLSAIHNAVYRLYERGYRKIGFLGNVSLGVGQRERYMGFQAALDALGLERRPEWVLTDCAADTETLFHDQKRYLQAHPALPEVFLCGCDQIAICVMEAAQDLGLRIPDDIGLVGVDN
;
A
#
# COMPACT_ATOMS: atom_id res chain seq x y z
N ALA A 1 -16.69 -11.69 47.00
CA ALA A 1 -16.79 -10.69 45.94
C ALA A 1 -16.08 -11.24 44.70
N GLY A 2 -16.86 -11.88 43.80
CA GLY A 2 -16.33 -12.34 42.52
C GLY A 2 -16.19 -11.17 41.59
N GLY A 3 -14.96 -10.70 41.38
CA GLY A 3 -14.66 -9.74 40.36
C GLY A 3 -15.04 -10.37 39.01
N LYS A 4 -15.99 -9.76 38.27
CA LYS A 4 -16.24 -10.11 36.86
C LYS A 4 -14.93 -9.88 36.13
N ILE A 5 -14.33 -10.93 35.60
CA ILE A 5 -13.23 -10.81 34.63
C ILE A 5 -13.86 -10.05 33.45
N GLN A 6 -13.51 -8.80 33.30
CA GLN A 6 -13.95 -7.97 32.19
C GLN A 6 -13.19 -8.51 30.98
N THR A 7 -13.85 -9.28 30.12
CA THR A 7 -13.24 -9.74 28.87
C THR A 7 -12.83 -8.53 28.04
N GLN A 8 -11.56 -8.46 27.71
CA GLN A 8 -11.01 -7.39 26.86
C GLN A 8 -11.81 -7.32 25.56
N GLN A 9 -12.27 -6.14 25.22
CA GLN A 9 -12.91 -5.90 23.92
C GLN A 9 -11.84 -5.67 22.88
N ASN A 10 -12.02 -6.19 21.68
CA ASN A 10 -11.02 -6.12 20.64
C ASN A 10 -11.57 -5.48 19.35
N ILE A 11 -10.69 -4.84 18.62
CA ILE A 11 -10.87 -4.46 17.22
C ILE A 11 -10.10 -5.47 16.38
N CYS A 12 -10.69 -5.94 15.29
CA CYS A 12 -10.02 -6.88 14.39
C CYS A 12 -9.62 -6.19 13.10
N ILE A 13 -8.38 -6.38 12.67
CA ILE A 13 -7.96 -6.10 11.29
C ILE A 13 -8.13 -7.37 10.48
N PHE A 14 -8.96 -7.32 9.44
CA PHE A 14 -8.99 -8.32 8.38
C PHE A 14 -8.14 -7.83 7.21
N THR A 15 -7.21 -8.65 6.76
CA THR A 15 -6.27 -8.30 5.70
C THR A 15 -5.70 -9.56 5.07
N ASP A 16 -4.98 -9.42 3.97
CA ASP A 16 -4.03 -10.44 3.53
C ASP A 16 -2.76 -10.33 4.37
N SER A 17 -2.35 -11.42 5.01
CA SER A 17 -1.16 -11.44 5.88
C SER A 17 0.14 -11.08 5.14
N SER A 18 0.19 -11.23 3.82
CA SER A 18 1.34 -10.85 3.00
C SER A 18 1.64 -9.35 3.06
N TYR A 19 0.62 -8.50 3.31
CA TYR A 19 0.85 -7.05 3.46
C TYR A 19 1.84 -6.73 4.57
N PHE A 20 1.75 -7.39 5.72
CA PHE A 20 2.64 -7.14 6.87
C PHE A 20 4.06 -7.71 6.68
N SER A 21 4.21 -8.73 5.86
CA SER A 21 5.53 -9.30 5.55
C SER A 21 6.23 -8.60 4.38
N THR A 22 5.45 -7.95 3.51
CA THR A 22 5.95 -7.38 2.26
C THR A 22 6.21 -5.88 2.38
N PHE A 23 5.36 -5.14 3.13
CA PHE A 23 5.41 -3.68 3.15
C PHE A 23 5.63 -3.14 4.56
N TYR A 24 6.72 -2.40 4.75
CA TYR A 24 7.05 -1.74 6.01
C TYR A 24 5.93 -0.81 6.51
N PHE A 25 5.30 -0.08 5.59
CA PHE A 25 4.15 0.80 5.88
C PHE A 25 3.06 0.11 6.71
N TYR A 26 2.65 -1.11 6.34
CA TYR A 26 1.58 -1.82 7.07
C TYR A 26 2.03 -2.27 8.45
N THR A 27 3.30 -2.57 8.63
CA THR A 27 3.87 -2.91 9.95
C THR A 27 3.83 -1.70 10.90
N GLU A 28 4.20 -0.53 10.40
CA GLU A 28 4.10 0.72 11.16
C GLU A 28 2.66 1.08 11.48
N LEU A 29 1.77 1.00 10.48
CA LEU A 29 0.33 1.25 10.66
C LEU A 29 -0.26 0.35 11.74
N LYS A 30 0.06 -0.96 11.74
CA LYS A 30 -0.36 -1.91 12.77
C LYS A 30 0.12 -1.46 14.16
N THR A 31 1.39 -1.10 14.29
CA THR A 31 2.00 -0.66 15.56
C THR A 31 1.30 0.59 16.08
N PHE A 32 1.00 1.54 15.21
CA PHE A 32 0.26 2.75 15.55
C PHE A 32 -1.18 2.46 16.01
N LEU A 33 -1.90 1.61 15.25
CA LEU A 33 -3.25 1.20 15.59
C LEU A 33 -3.29 0.46 16.94
N GLU A 34 -2.36 -0.46 17.17
CA GLU A 34 -2.26 -1.20 18.44
C GLU A 34 -2.06 -0.25 19.63
N SER A 35 -1.11 0.69 19.54
CA SER A 35 -0.86 1.69 20.55
C SER A 35 -2.10 2.54 20.81
N ARG A 36 -2.75 3.03 19.76
CA ARG A 36 -3.93 3.87 19.87
C ARG A 36 -5.13 3.13 20.46
N LEU A 37 -5.42 1.93 19.99
CA LEU A 37 -6.51 1.11 20.50
C LEU A 37 -6.32 0.74 21.97
N ASN A 38 -5.11 0.37 22.36
CA ASN A 38 -4.77 0.11 23.76
C ASN A 38 -5.04 1.34 24.66
N SER A 39 -4.72 2.53 24.20
CA SER A 39 -5.04 3.78 24.94
C SER A 39 -6.54 4.04 25.10
N LEU A 40 -7.37 3.45 24.24
CA LEU A 40 -8.83 3.51 24.28
C LEU A 40 -9.47 2.32 25.00
N GLY A 41 -8.66 1.39 25.54
CA GLY A 41 -9.13 0.21 26.24
C GLY A 41 -9.51 -0.98 25.35
N TYR A 42 -9.14 -0.95 24.07
CA TYR A 42 -9.35 -2.05 23.14
C TYR A 42 -8.05 -2.79 22.86
N GLY A 43 -8.14 -4.13 22.70
CA GLY A 43 -7.06 -4.92 22.11
C GLY A 43 -7.13 -4.90 20.57
N LEU A 44 -6.03 -5.25 19.93
CA LEU A 44 -5.95 -5.44 18.48
C LEU A 44 -5.74 -6.92 18.14
N ILE A 45 -6.56 -7.46 17.25
CA ILE A 45 -6.37 -8.78 16.64
C ILE A 45 -6.16 -8.58 15.15
N VAL A 46 -5.20 -9.27 14.59
CA VAL A 46 -4.98 -9.30 13.13
C VAL A 46 -5.31 -10.70 12.65
N GLU A 47 -6.23 -10.80 11.71
CA GLU A 47 -6.68 -12.05 11.13
C GLU A 47 -6.56 -12.02 9.62
N SER A 48 -5.98 -13.09 9.08
CA SER A 48 -5.88 -13.25 7.64
C SER A 48 -7.14 -13.92 7.09
N MET A 49 -7.88 -13.24 6.25
CA MET A 49 -9.08 -13.76 5.58
C MET A 49 -8.77 -14.69 4.40
N PHE A 50 -7.58 -15.28 4.37
CA PHE A 50 -7.11 -16.12 3.26
C PHE A 50 -7.85 -17.45 3.08
N ASN A 51 -8.82 -17.78 3.97
CA ASN A 51 -9.62 -18.98 3.80
C ASN A 51 -10.86 -18.70 2.93
N PRO A 52 -10.83 -19.02 1.62
CA PRO A 52 -11.97 -18.79 0.72
C PRO A 52 -13.20 -19.62 1.07
N ARG A 53 -13.09 -20.54 2.05
CA ARG A 53 -14.18 -21.38 2.52
C ARG A 53 -14.75 -20.94 3.87
N MET A 54 -14.32 -19.79 4.39
CA MET A 54 -14.87 -19.26 5.65
C MET A 54 -16.35 -18.94 5.46
N THR A 55 -17.19 -19.50 6.33
CA THR A 55 -18.63 -19.23 6.31
C THR A 55 -18.96 -18.05 7.25
N ARG A 56 -20.13 -17.42 7.04
CA ARG A 56 -20.64 -16.37 7.94
C ARG A 56 -20.72 -16.85 9.38
N GLU A 57 -21.15 -18.10 9.62
CA GLU A 57 -21.27 -18.69 10.95
C GLU A 57 -19.90 -18.82 11.63
N GLN A 58 -18.89 -19.29 10.91
CA GLN A 58 -17.52 -19.41 11.42
C GLN A 58 -16.95 -18.02 11.78
N LEU A 59 -17.16 -17.03 10.91
CA LEU A 59 -16.73 -15.67 11.16
C LEU A 59 -17.45 -15.06 12.36
N GLY A 60 -18.76 -15.24 12.48
CA GLY A 60 -19.55 -14.81 13.64
C GLY A 60 -19.07 -15.44 14.94
N THR A 61 -18.78 -16.74 14.93
CA THR A 61 -18.22 -17.48 16.08
C THR A 61 -16.84 -16.93 16.46
N PHE A 62 -15.97 -16.68 15.49
CA PHE A 62 -14.66 -16.05 15.71
C PHE A 62 -14.81 -14.68 16.40
N CYS A 63 -15.71 -13.85 15.91
CA CYS A 63 -15.96 -12.53 16.49
C CYS A 63 -16.48 -12.60 17.92
N GLN A 64 -17.35 -13.54 18.21
CA GLN A 64 -17.88 -13.74 19.58
C GLN A 64 -16.81 -14.22 20.56
N ILE A 65 -16.06 -15.26 20.19
CA ILE A 65 -15.00 -15.84 21.04
C ILE A 65 -13.94 -14.79 21.36
N ASN A 66 -13.57 -13.97 20.38
CA ASN A 66 -12.53 -12.95 20.52
C ASN A 66 -13.08 -11.58 20.98
N SER A 67 -14.36 -11.49 21.34
CA SER A 67 -15.00 -10.24 21.80
C SER A 67 -14.77 -9.06 20.85
N ILE A 68 -14.87 -9.30 19.53
CA ILE A 68 -14.68 -8.28 18.50
C ILE A 68 -15.84 -7.27 18.54
N LYS A 69 -15.51 -5.98 18.58
CA LYS A 69 -16.45 -4.85 18.63
C LYS A 69 -16.46 -3.98 17.39
N GLY A 70 -15.48 -4.15 16.54
CA GLY A 70 -15.37 -3.47 15.25
C GLY A 70 -14.33 -4.12 14.39
N VAL A 71 -14.42 -3.88 13.09
CA VAL A 71 -13.51 -4.44 12.08
C VAL A 71 -12.91 -3.30 11.27
N ILE A 72 -11.62 -3.40 11.01
CA ILE A 72 -10.91 -2.64 9.99
C ILE A 72 -10.57 -3.62 8.87
N ILE A 73 -11.06 -3.38 7.66
CA ILE A 73 -10.62 -4.12 6.47
C ILE A 73 -9.46 -3.33 5.85
N LEU A 74 -8.29 -3.95 5.76
CA LEU A 74 -7.07 -3.28 5.33
C LEU A 74 -6.56 -3.88 4.03
N GLY A 75 -6.42 -3.03 3.00
CA GLY A 75 -5.96 -3.43 1.67
C GLY A 75 -7.00 -4.20 0.86
N ASP A 76 -6.65 -4.52 -0.39
CA ASP A 76 -7.55 -5.25 -1.30
C ASP A 76 -7.82 -6.67 -0.79
N MET A 77 -9.09 -7.05 -0.74
CA MET A 77 -9.57 -8.38 -0.39
C MET A 77 -10.57 -8.88 -1.44
N ALA A 78 -10.76 -10.19 -1.52
CA ALA A 78 -11.79 -10.78 -2.39
C ALA A 78 -13.19 -10.26 -2.02
N PHE A 79 -13.98 -9.95 -3.02
CA PHE A 79 -15.30 -9.32 -2.87
C PHE A 79 -16.22 -10.15 -1.96
N GLU A 80 -16.19 -11.48 -2.11
CA GLU A 80 -16.97 -12.42 -1.32
C GLU A 80 -16.60 -12.37 0.17
N GLN A 81 -15.33 -12.18 0.48
CA GLN A 81 -14.84 -12.08 1.86
C GLN A 81 -15.27 -10.76 2.50
N ILE A 82 -15.21 -9.66 1.75
CA ILE A 82 -15.68 -8.37 2.21
C ILE A 82 -17.17 -8.43 2.56
N HIS A 83 -18.00 -9.04 1.70
CA HIS A 83 -19.42 -9.22 1.96
C HIS A 83 -19.68 -10.01 3.24
N LEU A 84 -18.93 -11.09 3.52
CA LEU A 84 -19.07 -11.86 4.76
C LEU A 84 -18.86 -11.00 6.00
N VAL A 85 -17.89 -10.07 5.95
CA VAL A 85 -17.63 -9.14 7.08
C VAL A 85 -18.78 -8.16 7.23
N PHE A 86 -19.27 -7.58 6.14
CA PHE A 86 -20.39 -6.65 6.19
C PHE A 86 -21.73 -7.29 6.62
N ASP A 87 -21.87 -8.60 6.48
CA ASP A 87 -23.05 -9.33 6.96
C ASP A 87 -23.02 -9.58 8.47
N LEU A 88 -21.93 -9.26 9.16
CA LEU A 88 -21.88 -9.22 10.61
C LEU A 88 -22.53 -7.92 11.10
N ASP A 89 -23.23 -8.00 12.22
CA ASP A 89 -23.85 -6.82 12.86
C ASP A 89 -22.83 -6.12 13.78
N ILE A 90 -21.70 -5.70 13.19
CA ILE A 90 -20.62 -4.97 13.88
C ILE A 90 -20.13 -3.81 13.00
N PRO A 91 -19.64 -2.70 13.58
CA PRO A 91 -19.07 -1.60 12.83
C PRO A 91 -17.89 -2.04 11.99
N VAL A 92 -17.85 -1.59 10.73
CA VAL A 92 -16.77 -1.87 9.76
C VAL A 92 -16.25 -0.55 9.19
N VAL A 93 -14.93 -0.45 9.09
CA VAL A 93 -14.22 0.63 8.39
C VAL A 93 -13.29 0.00 7.35
N THR A 94 -13.21 0.58 6.16
CA THR A 94 -12.24 0.15 5.14
C THR A 94 -11.04 1.09 5.11
N SER A 95 -9.87 0.57 4.79
CA SER A 95 -8.65 1.36 4.61
C SER A 95 -7.84 0.84 3.42
N GLY A 96 -7.41 1.76 2.55
CA GLY A 96 -6.62 1.45 1.37
C GLY A 96 -7.43 1.03 0.14
N PHE A 97 -8.76 1.00 0.21
CA PHE A 97 -9.62 0.71 -0.94
C PHE A 97 -11.05 1.25 -0.75
N TYR A 98 -11.76 1.48 -1.86
CA TYR A 98 -13.17 1.88 -1.86
C TYR A 98 -14.08 0.67 -2.02
N PHE A 99 -15.14 0.62 -1.21
CA PHE A 99 -16.19 -0.37 -1.35
C PHE A 99 -17.53 0.34 -1.61
N CYS A 100 -17.98 0.28 -2.85
CA CYS A 100 -19.14 1.06 -3.31
C CYS A 100 -20.50 0.39 -3.08
N ASP A 101 -20.52 -0.89 -2.70
CA ASP A 101 -21.75 -1.69 -2.61
C ASP A 101 -22.53 -1.46 -1.30
N ARG A 102 -21.87 -0.92 -0.28
CA ARG A 102 -22.48 -0.54 1.00
C ARG A 102 -21.87 0.76 1.52
N PHE A 103 -22.67 1.53 2.25
CA PHE A 103 -22.15 2.70 2.97
C PHE A 103 -21.29 2.25 4.14
N THR A 104 -20.03 2.61 4.10
CA THR A 104 -19.08 2.42 5.18
C THR A 104 -18.10 3.58 5.22
N ASP A 105 -17.56 3.85 6.39
CA ASP A 105 -16.46 4.80 6.50
C ASP A 105 -15.21 4.20 5.83
N CYS A 106 -14.52 5.03 5.06
CA CYS A 106 -13.31 4.65 4.35
C CYS A 106 -12.19 5.65 4.65
N VAL A 107 -11.02 5.14 4.98
CA VAL A 107 -9.80 5.95 5.15
C VAL A 107 -8.86 5.63 4.01
N MET A 108 -8.51 6.68 3.23
CA MET A 108 -7.64 6.56 2.05
C MET A 108 -6.55 7.61 2.12
N GLU A 109 -5.39 7.28 1.60
CA GLU A 109 -4.35 8.25 1.27
C GLU A 109 -4.75 9.01 -0.01
N ASP A 110 -4.40 10.27 -0.10
CA ASP A 110 -4.59 11.05 -1.33
C ASP A 110 -3.45 10.75 -2.33
N ASN A 111 -3.40 9.50 -2.79
CA ASN A 111 -2.35 8.97 -3.65
C ASN A 111 -2.23 9.71 -4.97
N LEU A 112 -3.36 10.04 -5.58
CA LEU A 112 -3.40 10.73 -6.87
C LEU A 112 -2.78 12.12 -6.77
N SER A 113 -3.24 12.94 -5.81
CA SER A 113 -2.73 14.32 -5.63
C SER A 113 -1.29 14.32 -5.14
N ALA A 114 -0.91 13.38 -4.28
CA ALA A 114 0.46 13.27 -3.78
C ALA A 114 1.46 13.09 -4.92
N ILE A 115 1.21 12.14 -5.82
CA ILE A 115 2.07 11.87 -6.97
C ILE A 115 2.01 13.02 -8.00
N HIS A 116 0.81 13.51 -8.29
CA HIS A 116 0.65 14.66 -9.19
C HIS A 116 1.49 15.85 -8.70
N ASN A 117 1.42 16.18 -7.41
CA ASN A 117 2.22 17.25 -6.82
C ASN A 117 3.71 16.95 -6.83
N ALA A 118 4.13 15.70 -6.61
CA ALA A 118 5.53 15.31 -6.69
C ALA A 118 6.11 15.57 -8.09
N VAL A 119 5.39 15.20 -9.16
CA VAL A 119 5.79 15.50 -10.54
C VAL A 119 5.89 17.01 -10.79
N TYR A 120 4.91 17.80 -10.30
CA TYR A 120 4.97 19.25 -10.40
C TYR A 120 6.20 19.84 -9.72
N ARG A 121 6.55 19.35 -8.52
CA ARG A 121 7.77 19.77 -7.79
C ARG A 121 9.06 19.42 -8.53
N LEU A 122 9.08 18.26 -9.19
CA LEU A 122 10.20 17.89 -10.06
C LEU A 122 10.30 18.83 -11.28
N TYR A 123 9.18 19.11 -11.91
CA TYR A 123 9.11 20.04 -13.04
C TYR A 123 9.61 21.45 -12.66
N GLU A 124 9.18 21.98 -11.50
CA GLU A 124 9.64 23.27 -10.96
C GLU A 124 11.17 23.30 -10.73
N ARG A 125 11.77 22.15 -10.38
CA ARG A 125 13.21 21.97 -10.22
C ARG A 125 13.98 21.79 -11.53
N GLY A 126 13.29 21.80 -12.67
CA GLY A 126 13.88 21.71 -13.99
C GLY A 126 13.91 20.32 -14.62
N TYR A 127 13.47 19.28 -13.92
CA TYR A 127 13.36 17.93 -14.47
C TYR A 127 12.32 17.88 -15.59
N ARG A 128 12.66 17.21 -16.69
CA ARG A 128 11.78 17.08 -17.88
C ARG A 128 11.59 15.61 -18.28
N LYS A 129 12.53 14.75 -17.92
CA LYS A 129 12.50 13.30 -18.21
C LYS A 129 12.24 12.57 -16.91
N ILE A 130 10.96 12.27 -16.66
CA ILE A 130 10.49 11.65 -15.39
C ILE A 130 9.96 10.28 -15.72
N GLY A 131 10.46 9.25 -15.04
CA GLY A 131 9.99 7.88 -15.12
C GLY A 131 9.14 7.47 -13.93
N PHE A 132 8.51 6.29 -14.01
CA PHE A 132 7.71 5.71 -12.93
C PHE A 132 8.06 4.23 -12.75
N LEU A 133 8.27 3.81 -11.50
CA LEU A 133 8.48 2.43 -11.12
C LEU A 133 7.49 2.05 -10.02
N GLY A 134 6.61 1.09 -10.29
CA GLY A 134 5.55 0.71 -9.36
C GLY A 134 4.96 -0.66 -9.66
N ASN A 135 3.92 -1.04 -8.93
CA ASN A 135 3.14 -2.23 -9.23
C ASN A 135 1.65 -1.94 -9.10
N VAL A 136 0.99 -1.67 -10.22
CA VAL A 136 -0.43 -1.29 -10.25
C VAL A 136 -1.38 -2.44 -9.89
N SER A 137 -0.89 -3.68 -9.80
CA SER A 137 -1.69 -4.83 -9.37
C SER A 137 -1.75 -4.98 -7.85
N LEU A 138 -0.91 -4.27 -7.09
CA LEU A 138 -0.84 -4.34 -5.63
C LEU A 138 -1.84 -3.42 -4.91
N GLY A 139 -2.94 -3.06 -5.54
CA GLY A 139 -4.03 -2.37 -4.88
C GLY A 139 -4.39 -1.01 -5.48
N VAL A 140 -5.45 -0.41 -4.94
CA VAL A 140 -6.00 0.88 -5.40
C VAL A 140 -4.97 1.98 -5.29
N GLY A 141 -4.25 2.07 -4.18
CA GLY A 141 -3.26 3.12 -3.94
C GLY A 141 -2.17 3.16 -5.00
N GLN A 142 -1.64 2.01 -5.41
CA GLN A 142 -0.62 1.93 -6.46
C GLN A 142 -1.18 2.36 -7.83
N ARG A 143 -2.43 2.00 -8.15
CA ARG A 143 -3.11 2.45 -9.36
C ARG A 143 -3.30 3.97 -9.37
N GLU A 144 -3.76 4.54 -8.25
CA GLU A 144 -3.95 6.00 -8.11
C GLU A 144 -2.63 6.76 -8.22
N ARG A 145 -1.53 6.24 -7.64
CA ARG A 145 -0.18 6.79 -7.77
C ARG A 145 0.22 6.86 -9.24
N TYR A 146 0.05 5.77 -9.99
CA TYR A 146 0.35 5.76 -11.43
C TYR A 146 -0.56 6.70 -12.24
N MET A 147 -1.86 6.77 -11.92
CA MET A 147 -2.79 7.70 -12.56
C MET A 147 -2.40 9.16 -12.30
N GLY A 148 -2.00 9.50 -11.07
CA GLY A 148 -1.50 10.82 -10.71
C GLY A 148 -0.24 11.21 -11.50
N PHE A 149 0.69 10.26 -11.67
CA PHE A 149 1.87 10.42 -12.52
C PHE A 149 1.49 10.76 -13.97
N GLN A 150 0.63 9.94 -14.58
CA GLN A 150 0.19 10.16 -15.96
C GLN A 150 -0.51 11.50 -16.14
N ALA A 151 -1.44 11.84 -15.24
CA ALA A 151 -2.19 13.09 -15.30
C ALA A 151 -1.28 14.31 -15.19
N ALA A 152 -0.24 14.25 -14.34
CA ALA A 152 0.72 15.34 -14.21
C ALA A 152 1.59 15.53 -15.45
N LEU A 153 2.08 14.43 -16.06
CA LEU A 153 2.83 14.52 -17.32
C LEU A 153 2.00 15.18 -18.42
N ASP A 154 0.73 14.78 -18.57
CA ASP A 154 -0.16 15.37 -19.57
C ASP A 154 -0.40 16.86 -19.33
N ALA A 155 -0.69 17.23 -18.07
CA ALA A 155 -0.96 18.62 -17.71
C ALA A 155 0.26 19.54 -17.96
N LEU A 156 1.47 18.99 -17.83
CA LEU A 156 2.73 19.72 -18.04
C LEU A 156 3.28 19.60 -19.47
N GLY A 157 2.63 18.82 -20.34
CA GLY A 157 3.12 18.54 -21.71
C GLY A 157 4.45 17.81 -21.73
N LEU A 158 4.74 16.99 -20.70
CA LEU A 158 5.96 16.19 -20.64
C LEU A 158 5.83 14.91 -21.46
N GLU A 159 6.95 14.46 -22.00
CA GLU A 159 7.01 13.26 -22.82
C GLU A 159 6.72 12.01 -21.97
N ARG A 160 5.83 11.15 -22.47
CA ARG A 160 5.60 9.82 -21.93
C ARG A 160 6.42 8.80 -22.72
N ARG A 161 7.41 8.20 -22.09
CA ARG A 161 8.21 7.14 -22.70
C ARG A 161 7.91 5.82 -22.03
N PRO A 162 7.37 4.81 -22.76
CA PRO A 162 7.10 3.50 -22.19
C PRO A 162 8.34 2.85 -21.57
N GLU A 163 9.53 3.08 -22.14
CA GLU A 163 10.79 2.57 -21.60
C GLU A 163 11.23 3.18 -20.26
N TRP A 164 10.56 4.24 -19.78
CA TRP A 164 10.78 4.83 -18.46
C TRP A 164 9.70 4.45 -17.46
N VAL A 165 8.84 3.49 -17.81
CA VAL A 165 7.69 3.10 -16.99
C VAL A 165 7.71 1.60 -16.76
N LEU A 166 7.72 1.19 -15.50
CA LEU A 166 7.53 -0.19 -15.07
C LEU A 166 6.37 -0.21 -14.08
N THR A 167 5.32 -1.00 -14.36
CA THR A 167 4.08 -1.04 -13.57
C THR A 167 3.77 -2.41 -12.98
N ASP A 168 4.72 -3.34 -13.06
CA ASP A 168 4.65 -4.72 -12.59
C ASP A 168 5.85 -5.13 -11.75
N CYS A 169 6.44 -4.18 -11.01
CA CYS A 169 7.53 -4.45 -10.08
C CYS A 169 7.17 -5.60 -9.13
N ALA A 170 8.12 -6.49 -8.86
CA ALA A 170 7.91 -7.59 -7.92
C ALA A 170 7.55 -7.08 -6.51
N ALA A 171 6.76 -7.85 -5.77
CA ALA A 171 6.37 -7.50 -4.42
C ALA A 171 7.44 -7.88 -3.38
N ASP A 172 8.14 -8.99 -3.58
CA ASP A 172 9.23 -9.41 -2.68
C ASP A 172 10.54 -8.68 -3.01
N THR A 173 11.29 -8.36 -1.98
CA THR A 173 12.48 -7.50 -2.06
C THR A 173 13.59 -8.10 -2.91
N GLU A 174 13.81 -9.43 -2.82
CA GLU A 174 14.89 -10.10 -3.55
C GLU A 174 14.65 -10.08 -5.06
N THR A 175 13.47 -10.51 -5.49
CA THR A 175 13.06 -10.45 -6.90
C THR A 175 13.04 -9.01 -7.40
N LEU A 176 12.50 -8.08 -6.59
CA LEU A 176 12.44 -6.66 -6.92
C LEU A 176 13.83 -6.08 -7.20
N PHE A 177 14.82 -6.34 -6.33
CA PHE A 177 16.20 -5.88 -6.53
C PHE A 177 16.78 -6.38 -7.86
N HIS A 178 16.65 -7.69 -8.13
CA HIS A 178 17.17 -8.28 -9.35
C HIS A 178 16.46 -7.76 -10.61
N ASP A 179 15.17 -7.54 -10.54
CA ASP A 179 14.39 -6.98 -11.65
C ASP A 179 14.76 -5.53 -11.92
N GLN A 180 14.94 -4.71 -10.89
CA GLN A 180 15.39 -3.32 -11.05
C GLN A 180 16.80 -3.26 -11.64
N LYS A 181 17.71 -4.10 -11.19
CA LYS A 181 19.06 -4.17 -11.75
C LYS A 181 19.05 -4.54 -13.24
N ARG A 182 18.25 -5.55 -13.61
CA ARG A 182 18.07 -5.96 -15.02
C ARG A 182 17.43 -4.85 -15.85
N TYR A 183 16.42 -4.17 -15.30
CA TYR A 183 15.75 -3.07 -15.96
C TYR A 183 16.72 -1.90 -16.25
N LEU A 184 17.51 -1.47 -15.27
CA LEU A 184 18.51 -0.41 -15.45
C LEU A 184 19.59 -0.78 -16.49
N GLN A 185 20.03 -2.03 -16.50
CA GLN A 185 21.00 -2.53 -17.50
C GLN A 185 20.43 -2.57 -18.92
N ALA A 186 19.16 -2.92 -19.06
CA ALA A 186 18.50 -3.04 -20.36
C ALA A 186 18.15 -1.68 -21.00
N HIS A 187 18.07 -0.60 -20.20
CA HIS A 187 17.62 0.71 -20.63
C HIS A 187 18.72 1.78 -20.43
N PRO A 188 19.74 1.86 -21.31
CA PRO A 188 20.84 2.82 -21.13
C PRO A 188 20.41 4.28 -21.23
N ALA A 189 19.24 4.57 -21.84
CA ALA A 189 18.67 5.91 -21.93
C ALA A 189 17.68 6.15 -20.78
N LEU A 190 18.18 6.22 -19.53
CA LEU A 190 17.37 6.45 -18.34
C LEU A 190 16.75 7.86 -18.33
N PRO A 191 15.63 8.06 -17.61
CA PRO A 191 15.12 9.39 -17.30
C PRO A 191 16.06 10.10 -16.32
N GLU A 192 15.84 11.40 -16.11
CA GLU A 192 16.58 12.20 -15.12
C GLU A 192 16.24 11.80 -13.68
N VAL A 193 15.00 11.35 -13.48
CA VAL A 193 14.47 10.94 -12.17
C VAL A 193 13.38 9.88 -12.32
N PHE A 194 13.39 8.89 -11.44
CA PHE A 194 12.26 7.99 -11.26
C PHE A 194 11.44 8.38 -10.02
N LEU A 195 10.15 8.40 -10.21
CA LEU A 195 9.17 8.42 -9.14
C LEU A 195 8.77 6.96 -8.87
N CYS A 196 9.03 6.50 -7.65
CA CYS A 196 8.77 5.13 -7.23
C CYS A 196 7.42 5.05 -6.51
N GLY A 197 6.65 4.02 -6.81
CA GLY A 197 5.32 3.82 -6.24
C GLY A 197 5.31 3.62 -4.72
N CYS A 198 6.46 3.23 -4.12
CA CYS A 198 6.69 3.21 -2.67
C CYS A 198 8.19 3.28 -2.37
N ASP A 199 8.55 3.54 -1.11
CA ASP A 199 9.93 3.66 -0.67
C ASP A 199 10.71 2.35 -0.80
N GLN A 200 10.07 1.20 -0.65
CA GLN A 200 10.71 -0.09 -0.86
C GLN A 200 11.24 -0.23 -2.29
N ILE A 201 10.46 0.18 -3.29
CA ILE A 201 10.92 0.20 -4.69
C ILE A 201 12.10 1.17 -4.84
N ALA A 202 12.01 2.36 -4.24
CA ALA A 202 13.09 3.34 -4.31
C ALA A 202 14.39 2.83 -3.71
N ILE A 203 14.34 2.12 -2.58
CA ILE A 203 15.51 1.51 -1.93
C ILE A 203 16.12 0.43 -2.84
N CYS A 204 15.32 -0.48 -3.39
CA CYS A 204 15.82 -1.52 -4.30
C CYS A 204 16.45 -0.93 -5.57
N VAL A 205 15.87 0.14 -6.12
CA VAL A 205 16.44 0.86 -7.27
C VAL A 205 17.76 1.52 -6.89
N MET A 206 17.84 2.11 -5.70
CA MET A 206 19.06 2.73 -5.18
C MET A 206 20.20 1.71 -5.05
N GLU A 207 19.92 0.55 -4.44
CA GLU A 207 20.90 -0.53 -4.31
C GLU A 207 21.33 -1.07 -5.67
N ALA A 208 20.38 -1.30 -6.58
CA ALA A 208 20.67 -1.76 -7.95
C ALA A 208 21.51 -0.75 -8.74
N ALA A 209 21.22 0.55 -8.60
CA ALA A 209 21.98 1.63 -9.22
C ALA A 209 23.42 1.68 -8.69
N GLN A 210 23.61 1.55 -7.37
CA GLN A 210 24.95 1.49 -6.74
C GLN A 210 25.77 0.32 -7.25
N ASP A 211 25.15 -0.88 -7.36
CA ASP A 211 25.81 -2.08 -7.92
C ASP A 211 26.25 -1.90 -9.38
N LEU A 212 25.56 -1.03 -10.12
CA LEU A 212 25.88 -0.69 -11.50
C LEU A 212 26.83 0.52 -11.63
N GLY A 213 27.26 1.11 -10.51
CA GLY A 213 28.12 2.28 -10.48
C GLY A 213 27.42 3.59 -10.87
N LEU A 214 26.08 3.62 -10.88
CA LEU A 214 25.30 4.84 -11.10
C LEU A 214 25.25 5.68 -9.82
N ARG A 215 25.43 6.98 -9.95
CA ARG A 215 25.39 7.93 -8.84
C ARG A 215 23.99 8.50 -8.67
N ILE A 216 23.53 8.55 -7.46
CA ILE A 216 22.27 9.18 -7.08
C ILE A 216 22.63 10.44 -6.25
N PRO A 217 22.14 11.63 -6.62
CA PRO A 217 21.19 11.92 -7.71
C PRO A 217 21.85 12.28 -9.05
N ASP A 218 23.18 12.22 -9.22
CA ASP A 218 23.91 12.81 -10.35
C ASP A 218 23.59 12.16 -11.69
N ASP A 219 23.53 10.81 -11.74
CA ASP A 219 23.24 10.06 -12.95
C ASP A 219 21.75 9.73 -13.06
N ILE A 220 21.05 9.59 -11.92
CA ILE A 220 19.62 9.32 -11.82
C ILE A 220 19.06 9.77 -10.46
N GLY A 221 18.00 10.55 -10.46
CA GLY A 221 17.27 10.94 -9.26
C GLY A 221 16.24 9.87 -8.85
N LEU A 222 15.94 9.80 -7.56
CA LEU A 222 14.86 8.93 -7.04
C LEU A 222 13.95 9.72 -6.11
N VAL A 223 12.65 9.44 -6.21
CA VAL A 223 11.62 9.94 -5.28
C VAL A 223 10.76 8.76 -4.88
N GLY A 224 10.65 8.50 -3.60
CA GLY A 224 9.77 7.49 -3.03
C GLY A 224 8.46 8.06 -2.50
N VAL A 225 7.62 7.18 -1.97
CA VAL A 225 6.36 7.46 -1.27
C VAL A 225 6.32 6.55 -0.05
N ASP A 226 5.76 7.01 1.04
CA ASP A 226 5.47 6.38 2.32
C ASP A 226 6.21 7.06 3.50
N ASN A 227 7.42 7.54 3.30
CA ASN A 227 8.29 8.26 4.27
C ASN A 227 8.65 7.41 5.48
#